data_76dc5b297f207d66f2258dc97210d61b
#
_entry.id   76dc5b297f207d66f2258dc97210d61b
#
_cell.length_a   1.000
_cell.length_b   1.000
_cell.length_c   1.000
_cell.angle_alpha   90.00
_cell.angle_beta   90.00
_cell.angle_gamma   90.00
#
_symmetry.space_group_name_H-M   'P 1'
#
loop_
_entity.id
_entity.type
_entity.pdbx_description
1 polymer ?
#
loop_
_entity_poly.entity_id
_entity_poly.type
_entity_poly.pdbx_seq_one_letter_code
_entity_poly.pdbx_strand_id
1 'polypeptide(L)'
;MQANSIPYSDETGWNKNTVHRIVKNPAYCGKDRYPPIVEYTLFQKAQVLCQRKAPTYTEALKDIRGDIICPDCDSRLEWQTKGHRWRCRHCAAFSVQIAPDILLQSIATTMKRLQDNPDSINDQPLSHNTVSIEAEKQQAEIDEMLSAGEFDAASLIQSVLSRADTQYLCCTAGSADPLTLRIKEALAAAPPFNTFDPKLYHAIADKIILHRTTSIQLKLVNGMVV
;
A
#
# COMPACT_ATOMS: atom_id res chain seq x y z
N MET A 1 28.29 -8.58 24.92
CA MET A 1 28.58 -9.73 25.80
C MET A 1 29.16 -10.93 25.05
N GLN A 2 28.82 -11.19 23.81
CA GLN A 2 29.51 -12.20 23.00
C GLN A 2 30.97 -11.87 22.66
N ALA A 3 31.30 -10.56 22.53
CA ALA A 3 32.65 -10.14 22.20
C ALA A 3 33.72 -10.46 23.28
N ASN A 4 33.31 -10.70 24.53
CA ASN A 4 34.23 -10.95 25.64
C ASN A 4 34.19 -12.41 26.11
N SER A 5 33.53 -13.34 25.38
CA SER A 5 33.44 -14.75 25.65
C SER A 5 33.02 -15.10 27.09
N ILE A 6 32.23 -14.22 27.74
CA ILE A 6 31.71 -14.47 29.10
C ILE A 6 30.47 -15.36 28.97
N PRO A 7 30.53 -16.66 29.45
CA PRO A 7 29.36 -17.53 29.39
C PRO A 7 28.33 -17.12 30.43
N TYR A 8 27.05 -17.47 30.18
CA TYR A 8 25.99 -17.32 31.19
C TYR A 8 26.07 -18.42 32.27
N SER A 9 26.32 -19.66 31.83
CA SER A 9 26.62 -20.81 32.64
C SER A 9 27.46 -21.79 31.80
N ASP A 10 28.00 -22.82 32.41
CA ASP A 10 28.86 -23.81 31.74
C ASP A 10 28.19 -24.51 30.54
N GLU A 11 26.86 -24.63 30.55
CA GLU A 11 26.10 -25.33 29.49
C GLU A 11 25.21 -24.39 28.65
N THR A 12 24.92 -23.18 29.09
CA THR A 12 23.95 -22.30 28.41
C THR A 12 24.53 -20.94 28.05
N GLY A 13 24.36 -20.57 26.76
CA GLY A 13 24.71 -19.25 26.27
C GLY A 13 23.69 -18.18 26.67
N TRP A 14 24.09 -16.92 26.52
CA TRP A 14 23.23 -15.77 26.72
C TRP A 14 22.05 -15.78 25.73
N ASN A 15 20.84 -15.68 26.25
CA ASN A 15 19.65 -15.48 25.42
C ASN A 15 18.99 -14.12 25.72
N LYS A 16 18.20 -13.64 24.77
CA LYS A 16 17.53 -12.33 24.86
C LYS A 16 16.64 -12.20 26.10
N ASN A 17 15.93 -13.26 26.48
CA ASN A 17 14.99 -13.22 27.60
C ASN A 17 15.72 -13.16 28.93
N THR A 18 16.84 -13.85 29.06
CA THR A 18 17.71 -13.80 30.24
C THR A 18 18.29 -12.41 30.44
N VAL A 19 18.85 -11.80 29.38
CA VAL A 19 19.35 -10.42 29.42
C VAL A 19 18.23 -9.45 29.80
N HIS A 20 17.05 -9.60 29.20
CA HIS A 20 15.90 -8.74 29.50
C HIS A 20 15.43 -8.83 30.96
N ARG A 21 15.42 -10.05 31.55
CA ARG A 21 15.10 -10.22 32.97
C ARG A 21 16.13 -9.56 33.88
N ILE A 22 17.41 -9.68 33.56
CA ILE A 22 18.50 -9.05 34.34
C ILE A 22 18.34 -7.53 34.29
N VAL A 23 18.20 -6.94 33.11
CA VAL A 23 18.08 -5.49 32.96
C VAL A 23 16.83 -4.92 33.65
N LYS A 24 15.75 -5.71 33.76
CA LYS A 24 14.50 -5.27 34.43
C LYS A 24 14.47 -5.52 35.93
N ASN A 25 15.40 -6.24 36.49
CA ASN A 25 15.36 -6.60 37.90
C ASN A 25 15.84 -5.45 38.82
N PRO A 26 14.95 -4.86 39.65
CA PRO A 26 15.31 -3.76 40.54
C PRO A 26 16.22 -4.18 41.70
N ALA A 27 16.36 -5.48 41.98
CA ALA A 27 17.22 -5.98 43.03
C ALA A 27 18.67 -5.53 42.84
N TYR A 28 19.14 -5.34 41.61
CA TYR A 28 20.48 -4.85 41.30
C TYR A 28 20.73 -3.39 41.69
N CYS A 29 19.68 -2.65 42.05
CA CYS A 29 19.77 -1.27 42.53
C CYS A 29 19.67 -1.17 44.08
N GLY A 30 19.84 -2.28 44.79
CA GLY A 30 19.79 -2.30 46.26
C GLY A 30 18.40 -2.47 46.83
N LYS A 31 17.43 -3.02 46.10
CA LYS A 31 16.17 -3.53 46.64
C LYS A 31 16.37 -4.96 47.16
N ASP A 32 15.57 -5.33 48.16
CA ASP A 32 15.48 -6.70 48.67
C ASP A 32 16.74 -7.29 49.31
N ARG A 33 17.41 -6.59 50.20
CA ARG A 33 18.56 -7.01 50.99
C ARG A 33 19.89 -7.21 50.27
N TYR A 34 19.95 -6.91 48.97
CA TYR A 34 21.20 -6.97 48.23
C TYR A 34 21.88 -5.60 48.15
N PRO A 35 23.21 -5.50 48.25
CA PRO A 35 23.91 -4.26 48.00
C PRO A 35 23.71 -3.80 46.56
N PRO A 36 23.63 -2.49 46.28
CA PRO A 36 23.48 -1.98 44.93
C PRO A 36 24.72 -2.30 44.11
N ILE A 37 24.50 -2.97 42.97
CA ILE A 37 25.52 -3.29 41.95
C ILE A 37 25.47 -2.28 40.81
N VAL A 38 24.29 -1.70 40.59
CA VAL A 38 24.02 -0.73 39.51
C VAL A 38 23.42 0.52 40.09
N GLU A 39 23.92 1.68 39.67
CA GLU A 39 23.30 2.96 40.05
C GLU A 39 21.85 3.07 39.59
N TYR A 40 20.98 3.59 40.42
CA TYR A 40 19.56 3.76 40.13
C TYR A 40 19.31 4.61 38.88
N THR A 41 20.12 5.65 38.66
CA THR A 41 20.07 6.50 37.46
C THR A 41 20.34 5.74 36.18
N LEU A 42 21.32 4.82 36.20
CA LEU A 42 21.65 3.96 35.07
C LEU A 42 20.55 2.94 34.80
N PHE A 43 19.97 2.37 35.86
CA PHE A 43 18.84 1.47 35.77
C PHE A 43 17.63 2.15 35.13
N GLN A 44 17.28 3.38 35.57
CA GLN A 44 16.19 4.15 34.97
C GLN A 44 16.41 4.43 33.50
N LYS A 45 17.60 4.85 33.09
CA LYS A 45 17.96 5.04 31.67
C LYS A 45 17.76 3.75 30.88
N ALA A 46 18.16 2.61 31.43
CA ALA A 46 17.96 1.31 30.78
C ALA A 46 16.48 0.96 30.65
N GLN A 47 15.64 1.27 31.66
CA GLN A 47 14.19 1.06 31.56
C GLN A 47 13.55 1.91 30.47
N VAL A 48 13.92 3.18 30.35
CA VAL A 48 13.43 4.08 29.27
C VAL A 48 13.81 3.52 27.89
N LEU A 49 15.04 3.01 27.75
CA LEU A 49 15.47 2.37 26.50
C LEU A 49 14.71 1.06 26.20
N CYS A 50 14.44 0.27 27.24
CA CYS A 50 13.65 -0.97 27.12
C CYS A 50 12.16 -0.69 26.79
N GLN A 51 11.64 0.47 27.19
CA GLN A 51 10.27 0.89 26.89
C GLN A 51 10.12 1.52 25.51
N ARG A 52 11.21 1.87 24.82
CA ARG A 52 11.15 2.27 23.42
C ARG A 52 10.56 1.11 22.63
N LYS A 53 9.24 1.15 22.46
CA LYS A 53 8.52 0.22 21.60
C LYS A 53 9.12 0.35 20.21
N ALA A 54 9.39 -0.80 19.59
CA ALA A 54 9.58 -0.83 18.14
C ALA A 54 8.44 -0.03 17.50
N PRO A 55 8.69 0.71 16.40
CA PRO A 55 7.67 1.51 15.74
C PRO A 55 6.42 0.65 15.56
N THR A 56 5.40 0.98 16.32
CA THR A 56 4.15 0.23 16.34
C THR A 56 3.43 0.58 15.06
N TYR A 57 2.90 -0.41 14.39
CA TYR A 57 1.95 -0.24 13.32
C TYR A 57 0.90 0.80 13.74
N THR A 58 0.88 1.95 13.08
CA THR A 58 -0.18 2.95 13.29
C THR A 58 -1.48 2.40 12.72
N GLU A 59 -2.63 2.76 13.30
CA GLU A 59 -3.95 2.35 12.76
C GLU A 59 -4.06 2.74 11.28
N ALA A 60 -3.61 3.94 10.91
CA ALA A 60 -3.58 4.40 9.53
C ALA A 60 -2.81 3.44 8.58
N LEU A 61 -1.70 2.85 9.03
CA LEU A 61 -0.96 1.90 8.22
C LEU A 61 -1.67 0.54 8.13
N LYS A 62 -2.47 0.17 9.13
CA LYS A 62 -3.28 -1.05 9.07
C LYS A 62 -4.33 -0.96 7.98
N ASP A 63 -4.92 0.19 7.77
CA ASP A 63 -5.96 0.42 6.76
C ASP A 63 -5.40 0.27 5.34
N ILE A 64 -4.22 0.81 5.08
CA ILE A 64 -3.62 0.83 3.72
C ILE A 64 -2.63 -0.29 3.43
N ARG A 65 -2.28 -1.12 4.43
CA ARG A 65 -1.29 -2.20 4.24
C ARG A 65 -1.66 -3.20 3.13
N GLY A 66 -2.96 -3.29 2.82
CA GLY A 66 -3.51 -4.12 1.76
C GLY A 66 -3.17 -3.64 0.37
N ASP A 67 -2.88 -2.35 0.26
CA ASP A 67 -2.71 -1.65 -1.00
C ASP A 67 -1.24 -1.47 -1.38
N ILE A 68 -0.31 -1.86 -0.50
CA ILE A 68 1.12 -1.77 -0.77
C ILE A 68 1.56 -2.97 -1.61
N ILE A 69 2.04 -2.70 -2.82
CA ILE A 69 2.38 -3.70 -3.82
C ILE A 69 3.85 -3.67 -4.21
N CYS A 70 4.30 -4.79 -4.74
CA CYS A 70 5.65 -5.00 -5.28
C CYS A 70 5.75 -4.39 -6.68
N PRO A 71 6.80 -3.61 -7.00
CA PRO A 71 6.98 -3.04 -8.32
C PRO A 71 7.32 -4.07 -9.41
N ASP A 72 7.80 -5.26 -9.00
CA ASP A 72 8.27 -6.29 -9.93
C ASP A 72 7.14 -7.25 -10.37
N CYS A 73 6.09 -7.45 -9.55
CA CYS A 73 5.06 -8.47 -9.82
C CYS A 73 3.64 -8.06 -9.38
N ASP A 74 3.43 -6.82 -8.97
CA ASP A 74 2.17 -6.25 -8.49
C ASP A 74 1.50 -7.00 -7.32
N SER A 75 2.20 -7.99 -6.76
CA SER A 75 1.69 -8.74 -5.61
C SER A 75 1.80 -7.90 -4.34
N ARG A 76 0.82 -8.07 -3.46
CA ARG A 76 0.81 -7.41 -2.16
C ARG A 76 2.07 -7.69 -1.35
N LEU A 77 2.64 -6.64 -0.77
CA LEU A 77 3.74 -6.75 0.16
C LEU A 77 3.26 -7.09 1.56
N GLU A 78 4.07 -7.87 2.28
CA GLU A 78 3.81 -8.25 3.66
C GLU A 78 4.80 -7.59 4.60
N TRP A 79 4.26 -7.03 5.68
CA TRP A 79 5.08 -6.53 6.76
C TRP A 79 5.61 -7.66 7.63
N GLN A 80 6.91 -7.74 7.79
CA GLN A 80 7.58 -8.63 8.72
C GLN A 80 7.98 -7.85 9.98
N THR A 81 7.30 -8.13 11.09
CA THR A 81 7.60 -7.53 12.40
C THR A 81 9.02 -7.87 12.87
N LYS A 82 9.47 -9.11 12.59
CA LYS A 82 10.82 -9.55 12.87
C LYS A 82 11.76 -9.03 11.78
N GLY A 83 12.34 -7.85 11.98
CA GLY A 83 13.24 -7.19 11.04
C GLY A 83 12.71 -5.90 10.44
N HIS A 84 11.46 -5.50 10.77
CA HIS A 84 10.85 -4.22 10.39
C HIS A 84 10.97 -3.93 8.89
N ARG A 85 10.51 -4.88 8.04
CA ARG A 85 10.64 -4.78 6.58
C ARG A 85 9.38 -5.22 5.86
N TRP A 86 9.18 -4.68 4.67
CA TRP A 86 8.21 -5.14 3.69
C TRP A 86 8.84 -6.21 2.81
N ARG A 87 8.14 -7.29 2.55
CA ARG A 87 8.62 -8.39 1.73
C ARG A 87 7.56 -8.84 0.75
N CYS A 88 7.97 -9.17 -0.48
CA CYS A 88 7.14 -9.85 -1.44
C CYS A 88 7.25 -11.37 -1.24
N ARG A 89 6.12 -12.07 -1.29
CA ARG A 89 6.10 -13.56 -1.26
C ARG A 89 6.48 -14.17 -2.59
N HIS A 90 6.10 -13.51 -3.70
CA HIS A 90 6.39 -14.00 -5.05
C HIS A 90 7.83 -13.70 -5.46
N CYS A 91 8.28 -12.47 -5.27
CA CYS A 91 9.65 -12.07 -5.55
C CYS A 91 10.49 -12.27 -4.31
N ALA A 92 11.02 -13.46 -4.06
CA ALA A 92 11.77 -13.80 -2.85
C ALA A 92 12.93 -12.83 -2.55
N ALA A 93 13.49 -12.19 -3.57
CA ALA A 93 14.55 -11.20 -3.45
C ALA A 93 14.07 -9.79 -3.08
N PHE A 94 12.75 -9.51 -3.11
CA PHE A 94 12.24 -8.18 -2.80
C PHE A 94 12.04 -8.01 -1.30
N SER A 95 12.82 -7.10 -0.71
CA SER A 95 12.70 -6.74 0.71
C SER A 95 13.16 -5.29 0.90
N VAL A 96 12.32 -4.50 1.54
CA VAL A 96 12.56 -3.07 1.80
C VAL A 96 12.32 -2.74 3.26
N GLN A 97 13.24 -1.97 3.85
CA GLN A 97 13.13 -1.44 5.19
C GLN A 97 12.73 0.03 5.12
N ILE A 98 11.53 0.35 5.56
CA ILE A 98 11.06 1.72 5.70
C ILE A 98 10.27 1.84 7.00
N ALA A 99 10.52 2.90 7.76
CA ALA A 99 9.76 3.15 8.97
C ALA A 99 8.31 3.53 8.62
N PRO A 100 7.32 3.04 9.38
CA PRO A 100 5.91 3.35 9.15
C PRO A 100 5.60 4.83 9.00
N ASP A 101 6.21 5.66 9.85
CA ASP A 101 6.00 7.11 9.85
C ASP A 101 6.56 7.77 8.58
N ILE A 102 7.74 7.31 8.11
CA ILE A 102 8.34 7.79 6.86
C ILE A 102 7.48 7.40 5.67
N LEU A 103 6.94 6.17 5.65
CA LEU A 103 6.05 5.72 4.58
C LEU A 103 4.79 6.58 4.52
N LEU A 104 4.10 6.79 5.64
CA LEU A 104 2.90 7.62 5.71
C LEU A 104 3.19 9.08 5.32
N GLN A 105 4.33 9.61 5.74
CA GLN A 105 4.74 10.97 5.36
C GLN A 105 5.03 11.08 3.86
N SER A 106 5.66 10.07 3.26
CA SER A 106 5.91 10.04 1.81
C SER A 106 4.60 10.00 1.03
N ILE A 107 3.61 9.21 1.48
CA ILE A 107 2.28 9.16 0.88
C ILE A 107 1.60 10.53 0.99
N ALA A 108 1.58 11.13 2.18
CA ALA A 108 1.00 12.45 2.41
C ALA A 108 1.65 13.54 1.53
N THR A 109 2.97 13.48 1.37
CA THR A 109 3.71 14.42 0.50
C THR A 109 3.31 14.27 -0.97
N THR A 110 3.17 13.03 -1.45
CA THR A 110 2.72 12.78 -2.83
C THR A 110 1.28 13.26 -3.04
N MET A 111 0.37 12.96 -2.10
CA MET A 111 -1.01 13.44 -2.15
C MET A 111 -1.10 14.97 -2.13
N LYS A 112 -0.27 15.63 -1.29
CA LYS A 112 -0.21 17.09 -1.24
C LYS A 112 0.27 17.69 -2.55
N ARG A 113 1.28 17.10 -3.18
CA ARG A 113 1.76 17.54 -4.50
C ARG A 113 0.67 17.48 -5.56
N LEU A 114 -0.21 16.46 -5.50
CA LEU A 114 -1.37 16.35 -6.38
C LEU A 114 -2.43 17.42 -6.06
N GLN A 115 -2.64 17.74 -4.78
CA GLN A 115 -3.54 18.80 -4.36
C GLN A 115 -3.04 20.18 -4.83
N ASP A 116 -1.73 20.42 -4.73
CA ASP A 116 -1.10 21.67 -5.15
C ASP A 116 -1.08 21.83 -6.68
N ASN A 117 -1.11 20.72 -7.44
CA ASN A 117 -1.08 20.71 -8.90
C ASN A 117 -2.09 19.68 -9.48
N PRO A 118 -3.41 19.94 -9.41
CA PRO A 118 -4.44 19.04 -9.92
C PRO A 118 -4.39 18.84 -11.44
N ASP A 119 -3.83 19.78 -12.18
CA ASP A 119 -3.70 19.70 -13.64
C ASP A 119 -2.66 18.65 -14.09
N SER A 120 -1.81 18.19 -13.18
CA SER A 120 -0.91 17.08 -13.45
C SER A 120 -1.65 15.74 -13.59
N ILE A 121 -2.91 15.66 -13.15
CA ILE A 121 -3.74 14.47 -13.23
C ILE A 121 -4.43 14.46 -14.59
N ASN A 122 -3.90 13.59 -15.47
CA ASN A 122 -4.40 13.43 -16.83
C ASN A 122 -5.35 12.25 -16.93
N ASP A 123 -6.27 12.34 -17.89
CA ASP A 123 -7.08 11.20 -18.27
C ASP A 123 -6.16 10.09 -18.78
N GLN A 124 -6.28 8.90 -18.21
CA GLN A 124 -5.63 7.74 -18.78
C GLN A 124 -6.43 7.31 -20.01
N PRO A 125 -5.75 6.92 -21.12
CA PRO A 125 -6.46 6.34 -22.22
C PRO A 125 -7.23 5.15 -21.66
N LEU A 126 -8.57 5.23 -21.69
CA LEU A 126 -9.42 4.11 -21.35
C LEU A 126 -8.87 2.90 -22.09
N SER A 127 -8.34 1.93 -21.38
CA SER A 127 -8.10 0.63 -21.99
C SER A 127 -9.44 0.25 -22.60
N HIS A 128 -9.51 0.07 -23.91
CA HIS A 128 -10.72 -0.14 -24.72
C HIS A 128 -11.58 -1.35 -24.31
N ASN A 129 -11.58 -1.71 -23.05
CA ASN A 129 -12.30 -2.83 -22.44
C ASN A 129 -13.50 -2.42 -21.58
N THR A 130 -14.05 -1.24 -21.73
CA THR A 130 -15.45 -1.04 -21.36
C THR A 130 -16.32 -1.54 -22.52
N VAL A 131 -16.22 -2.85 -22.77
CA VAL A 131 -17.19 -3.52 -23.58
C VAL A 131 -18.50 -3.44 -22.79
N SER A 132 -19.45 -2.71 -23.30
CA SER A 132 -20.80 -2.71 -22.74
C SER A 132 -21.30 -4.16 -22.76
N ILE A 133 -21.81 -4.66 -21.63
CA ILE A 133 -22.42 -6.01 -21.55
C ILE A 133 -23.46 -6.18 -22.67
N GLU A 134 -24.12 -5.09 -23.04
CA GLU A 134 -25.08 -5.05 -24.13
C GLU A 134 -24.41 -5.22 -25.50
N ALA A 135 -23.26 -4.60 -25.73
CA ALA A 135 -22.49 -4.78 -26.98
C ALA A 135 -21.90 -6.20 -27.09
N GLU A 136 -21.54 -6.84 -25.97
CA GLU A 136 -21.15 -8.26 -25.97
C GLU A 136 -22.28 -9.20 -26.32
N LYS A 137 -23.50 -8.96 -25.77
CA LYS A 137 -24.68 -9.73 -26.14
C LYS A 137 -25.01 -9.60 -27.62
N GLN A 138 -25.00 -8.36 -28.15
CA GLN A 138 -25.24 -8.11 -29.57
C GLN A 138 -24.17 -8.78 -30.46
N GLN A 139 -22.90 -8.84 -29.98
CA GLN A 139 -21.88 -9.59 -30.69
C GLN A 139 -22.16 -11.08 -30.71
N ALA A 140 -22.58 -11.67 -29.59
CA ALA A 140 -22.92 -13.07 -29.53
C ALA A 140 -24.11 -13.43 -30.45
N GLU A 141 -25.10 -12.55 -30.56
CA GLU A 141 -26.25 -12.70 -31.49
C GLU A 141 -25.78 -12.64 -32.95
N ILE A 142 -24.85 -11.73 -33.29
CA ILE A 142 -24.26 -11.65 -34.63
C ILE A 142 -23.47 -12.94 -34.96
N ASP A 143 -22.68 -13.44 -34.02
CA ASP A 143 -21.88 -14.64 -34.18
C ASP A 143 -22.77 -15.91 -34.34
N GLU A 144 -23.90 -15.94 -33.63
CA GLU A 144 -24.90 -17.01 -33.77
C GLU A 144 -25.57 -16.98 -35.16
N MET A 145 -25.99 -15.80 -35.66
CA MET A 145 -26.55 -15.62 -37.00
C MET A 145 -25.57 -16.06 -38.08
N LEU A 146 -24.29 -15.69 -37.96
CA LEU A 146 -23.25 -16.08 -38.88
C LEU A 146 -22.97 -17.60 -38.87
N SER A 147 -23.06 -18.21 -37.69
CA SER A 147 -22.82 -19.65 -37.50
C SER A 147 -23.97 -20.52 -38.05
N ALA A 148 -25.20 -19.99 -38.07
CA ALA A 148 -26.37 -20.68 -38.61
C ALA A 148 -26.34 -20.83 -40.13
N GLY A 149 -25.52 -20.03 -40.83
CA GLY A 149 -25.29 -20.15 -42.28
C GLY A 149 -26.46 -19.68 -43.18
N GLU A 150 -27.67 -19.51 -42.63
CA GLU A 150 -28.82 -18.92 -43.30
C GLU A 150 -29.19 -17.63 -42.58
N PHE A 151 -28.81 -16.48 -43.11
CA PHE A 151 -29.16 -15.19 -42.57
C PHE A 151 -29.62 -14.21 -43.64
N ASP A 152 -30.59 -13.38 -43.29
CA ASP A 152 -30.96 -12.22 -44.11
C ASP A 152 -29.88 -11.15 -44.00
N ALA A 153 -29.29 -10.74 -45.11
CA ALA A 153 -28.23 -9.73 -45.15
C ALA A 153 -28.67 -8.39 -44.56
N ALA A 154 -29.94 -8.00 -44.72
CA ALA A 154 -30.46 -6.74 -44.19
C ALA A 154 -30.56 -6.79 -42.67
N SER A 155 -31.00 -7.92 -42.12
CA SER A 155 -31.07 -8.16 -40.67
C SER A 155 -29.67 -8.15 -40.02
N LEU A 156 -28.70 -8.82 -40.64
CA LEU A 156 -27.32 -8.83 -40.16
C LEU A 156 -26.69 -7.42 -40.14
N ILE A 157 -26.86 -6.66 -41.22
CA ILE A 157 -26.38 -5.29 -41.28
C ILE A 157 -26.99 -4.45 -40.15
N GLN A 158 -28.28 -4.58 -39.89
CA GLN A 158 -28.96 -3.84 -38.86
C GLN A 158 -28.42 -4.21 -37.45
N SER A 159 -28.16 -5.47 -37.18
CA SER A 159 -27.56 -5.91 -35.91
C SER A 159 -26.13 -5.36 -35.74
N VAL A 160 -25.32 -5.37 -36.80
CA VAL A 160 -23.95 -4.81 -36.78
C VAL A 160 -23.99 -3.29 -36.52
N LEU A 161 -24.90 -2.56 -37.17
CA LEU A 161 -25.05 -1.11 -36.96
C LEU A 161 -25.56 -0.81 -35.53
N SER A 162 -26.54 -1.55 -35.03
CA SER A 162 -27.03 -1.40 -33.65
C SER A 162 -25.94 -1.61 -32.62
N ARG A 163 -25.09 -2.64 -32.82
CA ARG A 163 -23.92 -2.87 -31.97
C ARG A 163 -22.91 -1.71 -32.05
N ALA A 164 -22.64 -1.21 -33.24
CA ALA A 164 -21.75 -0.08 -33.45
C ALA A 164 -22.26 1.18 -32.73
N ASP A 165 -23.57 1.46 -32.81
CA ASP A 165 -24.23 2.58 -32.12
C ASP A 165 -24.14 2.40 -30.60
N THR A 166 -24.41 1.21 -30.07
CA THR A 166 -24.29 0.91 -28.65
C THR A 166 -22.85 1.14 -28.17
N GLN A 167 -21.87 0.67 -28.93
CA GLN A 167 -20.46 0.85 -28.63
C GLN A 167 -20.05 2.33 -28.74
N TYR A 168 -20.56 3.06 -29.73
CA TYR A 168 -20.30 4.50 -29.92
C TYR A 168 -20.88 5.35 -28.78
N LEU A 169 -22.09 5.03 -28.30
CA LEU A 169 -22.71 5.70 -27.14
C LEU A 169 -21.93 5.46 -25.84
N CYS A 170 -21.25 4.34 -25.73
CA CYS A 170 -20.34 4.04 -24.61
C CYS A 170 -18.97 4.72 -24.75
N CYS A 171 -18.59 5.09 -25.98
CA CYS A 171 -17.38 5.86 -26.27
C CYS A 171 -17.70 7.35 -26.14
N THR A 172 -17.65 7.89 -24.93
CA THR A 172 -17.73 9.35 -24.72
C THR A 172 -16.43 10.00 -25.21
N ALA A 173 -16.33 10.15 -26.52
CA ALA A 173 -15.26 10.92 -27.13
C ALA A 173 -15.36 12.38 -26.63
N GLY A 174 -14.45 12.77 -25.75
CA GLY A 174 -14.29 14.16 -25.30
C GLY A 174 -14.86 14.55 -23.93
N SER A 175 -15.46 13.63 -23.16
CA SER A 175 -15.69 13.90 -21.75
C SER A 175 -14.45 13.47 -20.94
N ALA A 176 -14.00 14.34 -20.02
CA ALA A 176 -12.98 13.99 -19.06
C ALA A 176 -13.38 12.69 -18.35
N ASP A 177 -12.41 11.79 -18.12
CA ASP A 177 -12.66 10.55 -17.41
C ASP A 177 -13.36 10.82 -16.08
N PRO A 178 -14.53 10.23 -15.82
CA PRO A 178 -15.28 10.45 -14.58
C PRO A 178 -14.45 10.17 -13.32
N LEU A 179 -13.50 9.23 -13.40
CA LEU A 179 -12.60 8.93 -12.29
C LEU A 179 -11.60 10.06 -12.07
N THR A 180 -11.06 10.64 -13.15
CA THR A 180 -10.19 11.81 -13.08
C THR A 180 -10.89 13.02 -12.49
N LEU A 181 -12.14 13.28 -12.90
CA LEU A 181 -12.96 14.36 -12.33
C LEU A 181 -13.18 14.14 -10.82
N ARG A 182 -13.55 12.93 -10.44
CA ARG A 182 -13.77 12.56 -9.03
C ARG A 182 -12.51 12.74 -8.18
N ILE A 183 -11.32 12.40 -8.71
CA ILE A 183 -10.05 12.63 -8.02
C ILE A 183 -9.85 14.13 -7.81
N LYS A 184 -10.02 14.96 -8.85
CA LYS A 184 -9.85 16.41 -8.77
C LYS A 184 -10.83 17.06 -7.80
N GLU A 185 -12.08 16.63 -7.80
CA GLU A 185 -13.12 17.08 -6.85
C GLU A 185 -12.75 16.71 -5.41
N ALA A 186 -12.29 15.46 -5.16
CA ALA A 186 -11.89 15.02 -3.84
C ALA A 186 -10.70 15.82 -3.30
N LEU A 187 -9.71 16.12 -4.16
CA LEU A 187 -8.56 16.95 -3.79
C LEU A 187 -8.94 18.40 -3.53
N ALA A 188 -9.87 18.96 -4.32
CA ALA A 188 -10.36 20.34 -4.14
C ALA A 188 -11.20 20.50 -2.87
N ALA A 189 -12.00 19.48 -2.51
CA ALA A 189 -12.82 19.49 -1.31
C ALA A 189 -12.02 19.27 -0.03
N ALA A 190 -10.82 18.66 -0.11
CA ALA A 190 -9.99 18.36 1.05
C ALA A 190 -9.34 19.64 1.62
N PRO A 191 -9.37 19.83 2.94
CA PRO A 191 -8.64 20.94 3.55
C PRO A 191 -7.12 20.73 3.34
N PRO A 192 -6.30 21.79 3.38
CA PRO A 192 -4.86 21.65 3.36
C PRO A 192 -4.37 20.73 4.50
N PHE A 193 -3.62 19.69 4.17
CA PHE A 193 -3.14 18.71 5.15
C PHE A 193 -1.62 18.59 5.13
N ASN A 194 -1.04 18.24 6.28
CA ASN A 194 0.38 17.94 6.43
C ASN A 194 0.62 16.51 6.95
N THR A 195 -0.44 15.80 7.27
CA THR A 195 -0.42 14.43 7.78
C THR A 195 -1.26 13.54 6.88
N PHE A 196 -0.96 12.25 6.88
CA PHE A 196 -1.71 11.28 6.08
C PHE A 196 -3.19 11.24 6.48
N ASP A 197 -4.08 11.38 5.50
CA ASP A 197 -5.53 11.23 5.63
C ASP A 197 -5.99 9.94 4.92
N PRO A 198 -6.43 8.91 5.65
CA PRO A 198 -6.91 7.67 5.06
C PRO A 198 -8.13 7.85 4.16
N LYS A 199 -9.04 8.77 4.52
CA LYS A 199 -10.28 8.98 3.75
C LYS A 199 -9.97 9.57 2.37
N LEU A 200 -9.12 10.59 2.34
CA LEU A 200 -8.68 11.18 1.08
C LEU A 200 -7.89 10.16 0.25
N TYR A 201 -7.00 9.37 0.88
CA TYR A 201 -6.27 8.31 0.21
C TYR A 201 -7.20 7.34 -0.53
N HIS A 202 -8.19 6.77 0.16
CA HIS A 202 -9.14 5.83 -0.45
C HIS A 202 -10.06 6.47 -1.52
N ALA A 203 -10.22 7.79 -1.50
CA ALA A 203 -10.98 8.50 -2.52
C ALA A 203 -10.20 8.67 -3.83
N ILE A 204 -8.86 8.78 -3.78
CA ILE A 204 -8.03 9.13 -4.93
C ILE A 204 -7.07 8.03 -5.38
N ALA A 205 -6.65 7.14 -4.50
CA ALA A 205 -5.63 6.12 -4.77
C ALA A 205 -6.18 4.70 -4.59
N ASP A 206 -5.69 3.77 -5.42
CA ASP A 206 -6.00 2.34 -5.38
C ASP A 206 -4.84 1.55 -4.76
N LYS A 207 -3.59 1.82 -5.18
CA LYS A 207 -2.41 1.08 -4.75
C LYS A 207 -1.21 1.99 -4.46
N ILE A 208 -0.30 1.47 -3.65
CA ILE A 208 0.98 2.07 -3.32
C ILE A 208 2.08 1.15 -3.83
N ILE A 209 2.85 1.61 -4.79
CA ILE A 209 4.01 0.88 -5.32
C ILE A 209 5.22 1.28 -4.48
N LEU A 210 5.79 0.34 -3.74
CA LEU A 210 6.94 0.58 -2.88
C LEU A 210 8.22 0.06 -3.55
N HIS A 211 9.14 0.97 -3.89
CA HIS A 211 10.40 0.61 -4.55
C HIS A 211 11.51 0.23 -3.55
N ARG A 212 12.53 -0.47 -4.04
CA ARG A 212 13.71 -0.87 -3.24
C ARG A 212 14.50 0.31 -2.69
N THR A 213 14.41 1.45 -3.35
CA THR A 213 15.01 2.74 -2.95
C THR A 213 14.26 3.46 -1.84
N THR A 214 13.21 2.82 -1.28
CA THR A 214 12.27 3.43 -0.33
C THR A 214 11.40 4.54 -0.90
N SER A 215 11.51 4.83 -2.19
CA SER A 215 10.57 5.72 -2.90
C SER A 215 9.24 5.02 -3.10
N ILE A 216 8.17 5.81 -3.14
CA ILE A 216 6.82 5.33 -3.39
C ILE A 216 6.25 5.98 -4.63
N GLN A 217 5.34 5.26 -5.27
CA GLN A 217 4.45 5.81 -6.28
C GLN A 217 3.01 5.45 -5.89
N LEU A 218 2.08 6.35 -6.17
CA LEU A 218 0.66 6.10 -5.98
C LEU A 218 0.02 5.74 -7.31
N LYS A 219 -0.66 4.61 -7.35
CA LYS A 219 -1.56 4.28 -8.45
C LYS A 219 -2.94 4.83 -8.09
N LEU A 220 -3.38 5.83 -8.84
CA LEU A 220 -4.67 6.47 -8.65
C LEU A 220 -5.81 5.57 -9.13
N VAL A 221 -7.05 5.87 -8.71
CA VAL A 221 -8.25 5.10 -9.11
C VAL A 221 -8.54 5.18 -10.60
N ASN A 222 -8.04 6.20 -11.32
CA ASN A 222 -8.09 6.29 -12.77
C ASN A 222 -6.98 5.50 -13.50
N GLY A 223 -6.13 4.77 -12.76
CA GLY A 223 -5.01 3.98 -13.28
C GLY A 223 -3.70 4.76 -13.47
N MET A 224 -3.69 6.08 -13.33
CA MET A 224 -2.48 6.89 -13.42
C MET A 224 -1.52 6.56 -12.28
N VAL A 225 -0.21 6.50 -12.57
CA VAL A 225 0.85 6.31 -11.55
C VAL A 225 1.63 7.62 -11.39
N VAL A 226 1.76 8.08 -10.17
CA VAL A 226 2.38 9.36 -9.79
C VAL A 226 3.43 9.19 -8.71
#